data_eb28264d1a2cef18d616a41b49cf2246
#
_entry.id   eb28264d1a2cef18d616a41b49cf2246
#
_cell.length_a   1.000
_cell.length_b   1.000
_cell.length_c   1.000
_cell.angle_alpha   90.00
_cell.angle_beta   90.00
_cell.angle_gamma   90.00
#
_symmetry.space_group_name_H-M   'P 1'
#
loop_
_entity.id
_entity.type
_entity.pdbx_description
1 polymer ?
#
loop_
_entity_poly.entity_id
_entity_poly.type
_entity_poly.pdbx_seq_one_letter_code
_entity_poly.pdbx_strand_id
1 'polypeptide(L)'
;MAKLFYKDKPIIGLDISNTGVKIMAIDPKKWLVIGYGSIDLEPIKVKEALEGDSTYLADNIQALVKEKLVGSLPSNHVIIGVPTARSFSRTFTLPVSAEKTLKDAVEVEVDQYIPIPAATLYIDYEIIERTKQEITVLMSAVSRVIIDNCVQAAESAGLQPTLVEPGMSAVGRLLTATEDGHLPTIIVDIGPASTDIAVLDGGSIRVTGGLAIGGNTFTLDIAKKLGVALENAHQLKVLNGLNAGPRQEKIKSALEPSLERIMVETRKVMRYYNDRLSDDRKLEQLLVVGSGSNMPGIGEYFTNALVMPARVASPWQKLD
;
A
#
# COMPACT_ATOMS: atom_id res chain seq x y z
N MET A 1 24.84 3.48 -29.61
CA MET A 1 25.73 4.56 -29.15
C MET A 1 25.08 5.61 -28.20
N ALA A 2 23.80 5.59 -27.96
CA ALA A 2 23.14 6.57 -27.06
C ALA A 2 23.36 6.34 -25.55
N LYS A 3 23.78 5.15 -25.12
CA LYS A 3 23.96 4.82 -23.69
C LYS A 3 25.25 5.34 -23.01
N LEU A 4 26.17 5.90 -23.78
CA LEU A 4 27.45 6.37 -23.21
C LEU A 4 27.35 7.70 -22.44
N PHE A 5 26.29 8.48 -22.69
CA PHE A 5 26.12 9.81 -22.08
C PHE A 5 24.90 9.90 -21.16
N TYR A 6 24.04 8.88 -21.11
CA TYR A 6 22.87 8.84 -20.22
C TYR A 6 23.19 7.94 -19.04
N LYS A 7 23.66 8.53 -17.96
CA LYS A 7 23.77 7.82 -16.69
C LYS A 7 22.37 7.80 -16.10
N ASP A 8 21.75 6.61 -16.04
CA ASP A 8 20.47 6.46 -15.36
C ASP A 8 20.63 7.01 -13.94
N LYS A 9 19.86 8.05 -13.63
CA LYS A 9 19.89 8.63 -12.28
C LYS A 9 19.18 7.64 -11.35
N PRO A 10 19.75 7.35 -10.17
CA PRO A 10 19.09 6.52 -9.18
C PRO A 10 17.72 7.10 -8.81
N ILE A 11 16.72 6.25 -8.73
CA ILE A 11 15.35 6.62 -8.37
C ILE A 11 15.15 6.35 -6.88
N ILE A 12 14.47 7.28 -6.21
CA ILE A 12 14.17 7.26 -4.79
C ILE A 12 12.69 7.00 -4.61
N GLY A 13 12.30 6.19 -3.63
CA GLY A 13 10.91 6.03 -3.22
C GLY A 13 10.48 7.15 -2.27
N LEU A 14 9.37 7.82 -2.57
CA LEU A 14 8.69 8.78 -1.70
C LEU A 14 7.28 8.27 -1.44
N ASP A 15 7.00 7.78 -0.24
CA ASP A 15 5.70 7.27 0.17
C ASP A 15 4.93 8.37 0.92
N ILE A 16 3.80 8.78 0.37
CA ILE A 16 2.86 9.72 0.99
C ILE A 16 1.67 8.90 1.50
N SER A 17 1.57 8.76 2.81
CA SER A 17 0.47 8.07 3.48
C SER A 17 -0.47 9.06 4.20
N ASN A 18 -1.62 8.56 4.67
CA ASN A 18 -2.55 9.40 5.44
C ASN A 18 -1.99 9.91 6.79
N THR A 19 -0.87 9.38 7.26
CA THR A 19 -0.30 9.66 8.59
C THR A 19 1.16 10.10 8.55
N GLY A 20 1.73 10.26 7.37
CA GLY A 20 3.14 10.66 7.27
C GLY A 20 3.73 10.51 5.89
N VAL A 21 4.95 10.92 5.76
CA VAL A 21 5.76 10.80 4.56
C VAL A 21 7.03 10.02 4.90
N LYS A 22 7.41 9.10 4.00
CA LYS A 22 8.65 8.35 4.09
C LYS A 22 9.43 8.47 2.80
N ILE A 23 10.75 8.49 2.92
CA ILE A 23 11.66 8.51 1.78
C ILE A 23 12.71 7.41 1.95
N MET A 24 13.05 6.73 0.85
CA MET A 24 14.07 5.71 0.87
C MET A 24 14.82 5.65 -0.46
N ALA A 25 16.13 5.52 -0.36
CA ALA A 25 17.04 5.26 -1.48
C ALA A 25 17.81 3.96 -1.23
N ILE A 26 17.83 3.07 -2.21
CA ILE A 26 18.56 1.80 -2.17
C ILE A 26 19.51 1.68 -3.37
N ASP A 27 20.59 0.94 -3.20
CA ASP A 27 21.36 0.37 -4.30
C ASP A 27 20.72 -0.98 -4.68
N PRO A 28 19.99 -1.07 -5.80
CA PRO A 28 19.27 -2.29 -6.14
C PRO A 28 20.19 -3.45 -6.56
N LYS A 29 21.46 -3.18 -6.85
CA LYS A 29 22.44 -4.23 -7.20
C LYS A 29 23.02 -4.88 -5.96
N LYS A 30 23.20 -4.10 -4.91
CA LYS A 30 23.80 -4.55 -3.64
C LYS A 30 22.75 -4.82 -2.57
N TRP A 31 21.50 -4.45 -2.81
CA TRP A 31 20.41 -4.44 -1.80
C TRP A 31 20.80 -3.67 -0.54
N LEU A 32 21.51 -2.55 -0.73
CA LEU A 32 22.00 -1.70 0.35
C LEU A 32 21.15 -0.44 0.48
N VAL A 33 20.72 -0.11 1.68
CA VAL A 33 20.05 1.17 1.98
C VAL A 33 21.08 2.29 1.97
N ILE A 34 20.90 3.29 1.09
CA ILE A 34 21.79 4.45 0.96
C ILE A 34 21.32 5.59 1.85
N GLY A 35 20.01 5.79 1.93
CA GLY A 35 19.41 6.82 2.74
C GLY A 35 17.94 6.58 2.96
N TYR A 36 17.43 7.01 4.11
CA TYR A 36 16.02 6.89 4.48
C TYR A 36 15.61 7.97 5.48
N GLY A 37 14.33 8.21 5.56
CA GLY A 37 13.75 9.10 6.56
C GLY A 37 12.24 8.97 6.64
N SER A 38 11.68 9.43 7.73
CA SER A 38 10.23 9.48 7.94
C SER A 38 9.82 10.68 8.77
N ILE A 39 8.62 11.16 8.53
CA ILE A 39 7.97 12.20 9.33
C ILE A 39 6.50 11.84 9.51
N ASP A 40 6.04 11.86 10.75
CA ASP A 40 4.63 11.66 11.09
C ASP A 40 3.86 12.96 10.90
N LEU A 41 2.66 12.85 10.33
CA LEU A 41 1.80 13.97 9.97
C LEU A 41 0.41 13.82 10.59
N GLU A 42 -0.25 14.96 10.78
CA GLU A 42 -1.64 15.00 11.22
C GLU A 42 -2.59 14.55 10.10
N PRO A 43 -3.37 13.47 10.27
CA PRO A 43 -4.20 12.90 9.21
C PRO A 43 -5.19 13.88 8.58
N ILE A 44 -5.74 14.79 9.37
CA ILE A 44 -6.69 15.81 8.89
C ILE A 44 -5.97 16.78 7.95
N LYS A 45 -4.79 17.28 8.33
CA LYS A 45 -4.01 18.20 7.50
C LYS A 45 -3.47 17.52 6.24
N VAL A 46 -3.11 16.23 6.32
CA VAL A 46 -2.73 15.47 5.12
C VAL A 46 -3.90 15.38 4.16
N LYS A 47 -5.09 15.07 4.65
CA LYS A 47 -6.30 15.03 3.81
C LYS A 47 -6.56 16.37 3.13
N GLU A 48 -6.51 17.47 3.89
CA GLU A 48 -6.69 18.83 3.37
C GLU A 48 -5.64 19.19 2.32
N ALA A 49 -4.39 18.79 2.55
CA ALA A 49 -3.29 19.03 1.60
C ALA A 49 -3.39 18.19 0.33
N LEU A 50 -3.90 16.96 0.41
CA LEU A 50 -4.13 16.10 -0.75
C LEU A 50 -5.30 16.59 -1.63
N GLU A 51 -6.32 17.19 -1.02
CA GLU A 51 -7.55 17.61 -1.68
C GLU A 51 -7.61 19.11 -1.98
N GLY A 52 -6.66 19.91 -1.46
CA GLY A 52 -6.65 21.37 -1.56
C GLY A 52 -5.26 21.99 -1.69
N ASP A 53 -4.75 22.62 -0.65
CA ASP A 53 -3.45 23.32 -0.68
C ASP A 53 -2.31 22.40 -0.25
N SER A 54 -1.41 22.11 -1.18
CA SER A 54 -0.27 21.20 -0.97
C SER A 54 0.86 21.74 -0.08
N THR A 55 0.79 22.99 0.39
CA THR A 55 1.84 23.67 1.16
C THR A 55 2.25 22.85 2.39
N TYR A 56 1.28 22.32 3.13
CA TYR A 56 1.57 21.48 4.31
C TYR A 56 2.42 20.25 3.97
N LEU A 57 2.12 19.58 2.85
CA LEU A 57 2.92 18.44 2.38
C LEU A 57 4.30 18.89 1.92
N ALA A 58 4.40 19.99 1.18
CA ALA A 58 5.65 20.53 0.67
C ALA A 58 6.62 20.87 1.82
N ASP A 59 6.15 21.57 2.84
CA ASP A 59 6.95 21.97 4.01
C ASP A 59 7.46 20.72 4.75
N ASN A 60 6.62 19.72 4.93
CA ASN A 60 7.00 18.50 5.64
C ASN A 60 7.93 17.59 4.80
N ILE A 61 7.76 17.51 3.47
CA ILE A 61 8.72 16.82 2.61
C ILE A 61 10.07 17.53 2.64
N GLN A 62 10.08 18.86 2.62
CA GLN A 62 11.31 19.63 2.74
C GLN A 62 12.01 19.41 4.09
N ALA A 63 11.25 19.44 5.19
CA ALA A 63 11.77 19.14 6.53
C ALA A 63 12.31 17.70 6.62
N LEU A 64 11.60 16.73 6.03
CA LEU A 64 12.05 15.34 5.94
C LEU A 64 13.42 15.23 5.28
N VAL A 65 13.59 15.85 4.11
CA VAL A 65 14.85 15.79 3.35
C VAL A 65 15.98 16.53 4.03
N LYS A 66 15.71 17.67 4.67
CA LYS A 66 16.75 18.51 5.29
C LYS A 66 17.13 18.09 6.71
N GLU A 67 16.18 17.59 7.50
CA GLU A 67 16.35 17.46 8.95
C GLU A 67 16.21 16.02 9.46
N LYS A 68 15.49 15.15 8.73
CA LYS A 68 15.17 13.79 9.18
C LYS A 68 15.82 12.69 8.35
N LEU A 69 16.59 13.06 7.32
CA LEU A 69 17.26 12.10 6.46
C LEU A 69 18.45 11.49 7.19
N VAL A 70 18.50 10.15 7.22
CA VAL A 70 19.67 9.36 7.63
C VAL A 70 20.35 8.86 6.36
N GLY A 71 21.66 9.05 6.24
CA GLY A 71 22.41 8.72 5.01
C GLY A 71 22.33 9.84 3.96
N SER A 72 22.18 9.48 2.69
CA SER A 72 22.18 10.44 1.60
C SER A 72 21.23 10.03 0.47
N LEU A 73 20.77 11.01 -0.31
CA LEU A 73 19.98 10.75 -1.52
C LEU A 73 20.92 10.83 -2.73
N PRO A 74 21.02 9.77 -3.54
CA PRO A 74 21.94 9.73 -4.69
C PRO A 74 21.46 10.57 -5.88
N SER A 75 20.22 11.05 -5.86
CA SER A 75 19.61 11.93 -6.86
C SER A 75 18.45 12.72 -6.24
N ASN A 76 17.71 13.46 -7.04
CA ASN A 76 16.46 14.09 -6.67
C ASN A 76 15.25 13.49 -7.42
N HIS A 77 15.46 12.43 -8.24
CA HIS A 77 14.38 11.77 -8.96
C HIS A 77 13.62 10.82 -8.03
N VAL A 78 12.29 11.00 -7.96
CA VAL A 78 11.44 10.20 -7.05
C VAL A 78 10.31 9.50 -7.80
N ILE A 79 9.96 8.32 -7.31
CA ILE A 79 8.68 7.68 -7.54
C ILE A 79 7.81 7.97 -6.32
N ILE A 80 6.62 8.50 -6.53
CA ILE A 80 5.69 8.84 -5.46
C ILE A 80 4.68 7.70 -5.31
N GLY A 81 4.63 7.09 -4.12
CA GLY A 81 3.52 6.26 -3.67
C GLY A 81 2.42 7.13 -3.08
N VAL A 82 1.20 7.02 -3.61
CA VAL A 82 0.01 7.69 -3.05
C VAL A 82 -0.83 6.72 -2.22
N PRO A 83 -1.62 7.21 -1.24
CA PRO A 83 -2.42 6.33 -0.39
C PRO A 83 -3.34 5.42 -1.21
N THR A 84 -3.27 4.10 -0.99
CA THR A 84 -4.09 3.11 -1.70
C THR A 84 -5.58 3.39 -1.54
N ALA A 85 -6.02 3.83 -0.36
CA ALA A 85 -7.41 4.22 -0.11
C ALA A 85 -7.91 5.41 -0.96
N ARG A 86 -7.02 6.11 -1.66
CA ARG A 86 -7.30 7.23 -2.57
C ARG A 86 -7.14 6.85 -4.03
N SER A 87 -6.86 5.61 -4.31
CA SER A 87 -6.70 5.05 -5.66
C SER A 87 -7.72 3.94 -5.90
N PHE A 88 -8.04 3.75 -7.16
CA PHE A 88 -8.87 2.65 -7.63
C PHE A 88 -7.98 1.77 -8.50
N SER A 89 -7.78 0.52 -8.10
CA SER A 89 -7.06 -0.47 -8.90
C SER A 89 -7.97 -1.66 -9.13
N ARG A 90 -8.12 -2.06 -10.38
CA ARG A 90 -9.02 -3.14 -10.77
C ARG A 90 -8.51 -3.89 -11.99
N THR A 91 -8.69 -5.18 -11.96
CA THR A 91 -8.47 -6.08 -13.09
C THR A 91 -9.80 -6.49 -13.71
N PHE A 92 -9.88 -6.52 -15.04
CA PHE A 92 -11.01 -7.00 -15.81
C PHE A 92 -10.57 -7.61 -17.14
N THR A 93 -11.43 -8.40 -17.74
CA THR A 93 -11.13 -9.13 -18.99
C THR A 93 -11.92 -8.52 -20.15
N LEU A 94 -11.24 -8.34 -21.28
CA LEU A 94 -11.82 -7.85 -22.54
C LEU A 94 -11.51 -8.82 -23.66
N PRO A 95 -12.36 -8.90 -24.72
CA PRO A 95 -12.00 -9.60 -25.95
C PRO A 95 -10.75 -9.02 -26.59
N VAL A 96 -9.89 -9.85 -27.21
CA VAL A 96 -8.68 -9.38 -27.94
C VAL A 96 -9.01 -8.32 -28.99
N SER A 97 -10.21 -8.36 -29.59
CA SER A 97 -10.66 -7.34 -30.55
C SER A 97 -10.73 -5.92 -29.97
N ALA A 98 -10.92 -5.78 -28.66
CA ALA A 98 -10.98 -4.49 -27.97
C ALA A 98 -9.59 -3.84 -27.81
N GLU A 99 -8.50 -4.55 -28.06
CA GLU A 99 -7.14 -4.02 -27.92
C GLU A 99 -6.89 -2.77 -28.80
N LYS A 100 -7.52 -2.70 -29.98
CA LYS A 100 -7.39 -1.56 -30.90
C LYS A 100 -8.05 -0.28 -30.35
N THR A 101 -9.03 -0.43 -29.47
CA THR A 101 -9.80 0.63 -28.82
C THR A 101 -9.71 0.52 -27.30
N LEU A 102 -8.56 0.03 -26.80
CA LEU A 102 -8.38 -0.31 -25.39
C LEU A 102 -8.63 0.89 -24.47
N LYS A 103 -8.20 2.10 -24.88
CA LYS A 103 -8.44 3.33 -24.13
C LYS A 103 -9.94 3.56 -23.90
N ASP A 104 -10.73 3.49 -24.98
CA ASP A 104 -12.18 3.73 -24.89
C ASP A 104 -12.87 2.64 -24.05
N ALA A 105 -12.43 1.38 -24.21
CA ALA A 105 -12.94 0.26 -23.41
C ALA A 105 -12.63 0.43 -21.90
N VAL A 106 -11.44 0.90 -21.56
CA VAL A 106 -11.06 1.20 -20.17
C VAL A 106 -11.88 2.36 -19.60
N GLU A 107 -12.10 3.43 -20.38
CA GLU A 107 -12.94 4.55 -19.93
C GLU A 107 -14.38 4.12 -19.64
N VAL A 108 -14.95 3.22 -20.44
CA VAL A 108 -16.28 2.64 -20.17
C VAL A 108 -16.28 1.84 -18.87
N GLU A 109 -15.25 1.04 -18.62
CA GLU A 109 -15.12 0.29 -17.36
C GLU A 109 -14.98 1.24 -16.16
N VAL A 110 -14.22 2.33 -16.29
CA VAL A 110 -14.08 3.35 -15.23
C VAL A 110 -15.45 3.94 -14.86
N ASP A 111 -16.23 4.39 -15.85
CA ASP A 111 -17.53 5.00 -15.60
C ASP A 111 -18.56 4.04 -14.95
N GLN A 112 -18.41 2.73 -15.19
CA GLN A 112 -19.27 1.73 -14.56
C GLN A 112 -18.96 1.47 -13.08
N TYR A 113 -17.69 1.59 -12.67
CA TYR A 113 -17.24 1.10 -11.37
C TYR A 113 -16.73 2.18 -10.43
N ILE A 114 -16.31 3.32 -10.95
CA ILE A 114 -15.80 4.42 -10.14
C ILE A 114 -16.86 5.52 -10.03
N PRO A 115 -17.34 5.84 -8.82
CA PRO A 115 -18.40 6.85 -8.64
C PRO A 115 -17.89 8.29 -8.76
N ILE A 116 -16.88 8.50 -9.59
CA ILE A 116 -16.22 9.79 -9.84
C ILE A 116 -16.07 9.93 -11.37
N PRO A 117 -16.41 11.08 -11.96
CA PRO A 117 -16.28 11.27 -13.41
C PRO A 117 -14.87 11.00 -13.92
N ALA A 118 -14.72 10.18 -14.97
CA ALA A 118 -13.42 9.80 -15.54
C ALA A 118 -12.56 11.04 -15.91
N ALA A 119 -13.19 12.14 -16.33
CA ALA A 119 -12.51 13.39 -16.66
C ALA A 119 -11.73 14.01 -15.47
N THR A 120 -12.08 13.67 -14.22
CA THR A 120 -11.41 14.16 -13.00
C THR A 120 -10.33 13.21 -12.49
N LEU A 121 -10.08 12.11 -13.20
CA LEU A 121 -9.12 11.10 -12.86
C LEU A 121 -7.92 11.12 -13.80
N TYR A 122 -6.73 10.78 -13.28
CA TYR A 122 -5.67 10.18 -14.05
C TYR A 122 -5.94 8.69 -14.10
N ILE A 123 -5.94 8.13 -15.30
CA ILE A 123 -6.21 6.71 -15.54
C ILE A 123 -5.02 6.16 -16.31
N ASP A 124 -4.47 5.07 -15.83
CA ASP A 124 -3.46 4.29 -16.52
C ASP A 124 -3.85 2.82 -16.52
N TYR A 125 -3.38 2.06 -17.50
CA TYR A 125 -3.73 0.65 -17.65
C TYR A 125 -2.63 -0.16 -18.33
N GLU A 126 -2.58 -1.43 -17.98
CA GLU A 126 -1.60 -2.38 -18.48
C GLU A 126 -2.31 -3.71 -18.84
N ILE A 127 -1.92 -4.32 -19.96
CA ILE A 127 -2.33 -5.69 -20.29
C ILE A 127 -1.40 -6.63 -19.52
N ILE A 128 -1.94 -7.30 -18.49
CA ILE A 128 -1.17 -8.19 -17.61
C ILE A 128 -1.23 -9.66 -18.03
N GLU A 129 -2.25 -10.04 -18.81
CA GLU A 129 -2.38 -11.38 -19.38
C GLU A 129 -2.99 -11.31 -20.77
N ARG A 130 -2.64 -12.29 -21.61
CA ARG A 130 -3.17 -12.41 -22.97
C ARG A 130 -3.38 -13.88 -23.33
N THR A 131 -4.57 -14.19 -23.79
CA THR A 131 -4.92 -15.47 -24.44
C THR A 131 -5.19 -15.23 -25.91
N LYS A 132 -5.62 -16.29 -26.64
CA LYS A 132 -6.05 -16.15 -28.05
C LYS A 132 -7.37 -15.39 -28.21
N GLN A 133 -8.20 -15.34 -27.17
CA GLN A 133 -9.57 -14.81 -27.23
C GLN A 133 -9.73 -13.53 -26.39
N GLU A 134 -8.97 -13.42 -25.30
CA GLU A 134 -9.15 -12.39 -24.29
C GLU A 134 -7.84 -11.77 -23.85
N ILE A 135 -7.91 -10.54 -23.37
CA ILE A 135 -6.86 -9.82 -22.67
C ILE A 135 -7.33 -9.47 -21.28
N THR A 136 -6.46 -9.61 -20.30
CA THR A 136 -6.70 -9.18 -18.92
C THR A 136 -5.99 -7.86 -18.70
N VAL A 137 -6.73 -6.84 -18.31
CA VAL A 137 -6.25 -5.47 -18.14
C VAL A 137 -6.28 -5.11 -16.66
N LEU A 138 -5.15 -4.65 -16.14
CA LEU A 138 -5.07 -3.94 -14.87
C LEU A 138 -5.24 -2.44 -15.14
N MET A 139 -6.21 -1.82 -14.51
CA MET A 139 -6.44 -0.38 -14.57
C MET A 139 -6.20 0.21 -13.19
N SER A 140 -5.56 1.37 -13.15
CA SER A 140 -5.39 2.22 -11.96
C SER A 140 -5.89 3.62 -12.24
N ALA A 141 -6.64 4.18 -11.31
CA ALA A 141 -7.18 5.53 -11.41
C ALA A 141 -7.04 6.28 -10.08
N VAL A 142 -6.63 7.53 -10.15
CA VAL A 142 -6.46 8.42 -8.98
C VAL A 142 -6.98 9.81 -9.34
N SER A 143 -7.58 10.51 -8.37
CA SER A 143 -8.01 11.90 -8.57
C SER A 143 -6.87 12.79 -9.05
N ARG A 144 -7.10 13.59 -10.09
CA ARG A 144 -6.12 14.57 -10.62
C ARG A 144 -5.64 15.51 -9.52
N VAL A 145 -6.55 16.02 -8.70
CA VAL A 145 -6.21 16.93 -7.59
C VAL A 145 -5.20 16.28 -6.63
N ILE A 146 -5.38 15.02 -6.29
CA ILE A 146 -4.45 14.32 -5.37
C ILE A 146 -3.06 14.16 -6.01
N ILE A 147 -3.01 13.72 -7.27
CA ILE A 147 -1.72 13.55 -7.97
C ILE A 147 -1.02 14.89 -8.15
N ASP A 148 -1.74 15.91 -8.63
CA ASP A 148 -1.18 17.24 -8.88
C ASP A 148 -0.63 17.85 -7.58
N ASN A 149 -1.34 17.70 -6.45
CA ASN A 149 -0.87 18.17 -5.13
C ASN A 149 0.35 17.39 -4.62
N CYS A 150 0.41 16.08 -4.82
CA CYS A 150 1.58 15.28 -4.46
C CYS A 150 2.81 15.66 -5.30
N VAL A 151 2.62 15.85 -6.61
CA VAL A 151 3.68 16.28 -7.54
C VAL A 151 4.17 17.68 -7.15
N GLN A 152 3.26 18.63 -6.98
CA GLN A 152 3.60 20.00 -6.60
C GLN A 152 4.35 20.06 -5.26
N ALA A 153 3.92 19.29 -4.27
CA ALA A 153 4.58 19.25 -2.97
C ALA A 153 6.01 18.70 -3.09
N ALA A 154 6.22 17.64 -3.87
CA ALA A 154 7.55 17.08 -4.09
C ALA A 154 8.46 18.05 -4.85
N GLU A 155 7.95 18.70 -5.92
CA GLU A 155 8.69 19.70 -6.70
C GLU A 155 9.07 20.90 -5.84
N SER A 156 8.16 21.41 -5.01
CA SER A 156 8.41 22.52 -4.08
C SER A 156 9.49 22.17 -3.04
N ALA A 157 9.64 20.90 -2.71
CA ALA A 157 10.71 20.41 -1.85
C ALA A 157 12.04 20.13 -2.59
N GLY A 158 12.12 20.43 -3.90
CA GLY A 158 13.32 20.26 -4.74
C GLY A 158 13.49 18.85 -5.32
N LEU A 159 12.47 17.99 -5.21
CA LEU A 159 12.46 16.66 -5.81
C LEU A 159 11.89 16.70 -7.23
N GLN A 160 12.17 15.69 -8.03
CA GLN A 160 11.71 15.56 -9.42
C GLN A 160 10.89 14.27 -9.57
N PRO A 161 9.56 14.35 -9.48
CA PRO A 161 8.71 13.19 -9.70
C PRO A 161 8.88 12.61 -11.11
N THR A 162 9.07 11.29 -11.20
CA THR A 162 9.20 10.55 -12.46
C THR A 162 8.03 9.63 -12.72
N LEU A 163 7.38 9.19 -11.64
CA LEU A 163 6.22 8.31 -11.65
C LEU A 163 5.39 8.56 -10.39
N VAL A 164 4.08 8.41 -10.50
CA VAL A 164 3.16 8.35 -9.36
C VAL A 164 2.36 7.06 -9.46
N GLU A 165 2.26 6.32 -8.35
CA GLU A 165 1.56 5.04 -8.31
C GLU A 165 0.82 4.82 -6.99
N PRO A 166 -0.20 3.95 -6.95
CA PRO A 166 -0.77 3.49 -5.69
C PRO A 166 0.28 2.79 -4.82
N GLY A 167 0.33 3.09 -3.53
CA GLY A 167 1.29 2.49 -2.60
C GLY A 167 1.28 0.95 -2.61
N MET A 168 0.10 0.34 -2.74
CA MET A 168 -0.03 -1.12 -2.82
C MET A 168 0.64 -1.72 -4.07
N SER A 169 0.75 -0.99 -5.17
CA SER A 169 1.49 -1.45 -6.37
C SER A 169 2.99 -1.59 -6.08
N ALA A 170 3.56 -0.63 -5.33
CA ALA A 170 4.95 -0.71 -4.88
C ALA A 170 5.18 -1.89 -3.91
N VAL A 171 4.26 -2.08 -2.95
CA VAL A 171 4.28 -3.23 -2.02
C VAL A 171 4.22 -4.55 -2.79
N GLY A 172 3.32 -4.68 -3.76
CA GLY A 172 3.19 -5.87 -4.60
C GLY A 172 4.48 -6.20 -5.35
N ARG A 173 5.15 -5.21 -5.95
CA ARG A 173 6.44 -5.42 -6.62
C ARG A 173 7.55 -5.83 -5.66
N LEU A 174 7.60 -5.21 -4.48
CA LEU A 174 8.57 -5.60 -3.46
C LEU A 174 8.38 -7.05 -3.02
N LEU A 175 7.16 -7.45 -2.71
CA LEU A 175 6.84 -8.82 -2.30
C LEU A 175 7.09 -9.84 -3.44
N THR A 176 6.81 -9.49 -4.68
CA THR A 176 7.16 -10.32 -5.85
C THR A 176 8.67 -10.56 -5.94
N ALA A 177 9.48 -9.57 -5.60
CA ALA A 177 10.95 -9.67 -5.67
C ALA A 177 11.58 -10.38 -4.45
N THR A 178 10.93 -10.35 -3.28
CA THR A 178 11.51 -10.79 -2.00
C THR A 178 10.87 -12.05 -1.43
N GLU A 179 9.63 -12.31 -1.77
CA GLU A 179 8.87 -13.50 -1.37
C GLU A 179 8.65 -14.39 -2.60
N ASP A 180 8.10 -15.57 -2.42
CA ASP A 180 7.75 -16.46 -3.56
C ASP A 180 6.54 -15.92 -4.32
N GLY A 181 6.76 -14.82 -5.06
CA GLY A 181 5.74 -13.95 -5.64
C GLY A 181 4.91 -14.54 -6.79
N HIS A 182 5.02 -15.84 -7.05
CA HIS A 182 4.19 -16.54 -8.06
C HIS A 182 2.92 -17.16 -7.47
N LEU A 183 2.86 -17.27 -6.14
CA LEU A 183 1.69 -17.83 -5.46
C LEU A 183 0.61 -16.76 -5.34
N PRO A 184 -0.66 -17.05 -5.67
CA PRO A 184 -1.76 -16.15 -5.39
C PRO A 184 -1.83 -15.84 -3.89
N THR A 185 -1.56 -14.59 -3.54
CA THR A 185 -1.28 -14.14 -2.18
C THR A 185 -2.21 -13.00 -1.79
N ILE A 186 -2.76 -13.08 -0.58
CA ILE A 186 -3.44 -11.94 0.03
C ILE A 186 -2.40 -11.09 0.76
N ILE A 187 -2.40 -9.80 0.51
CA ILE A 187 -1.61 -8.81 1.24
C ILE A 187 -2.56 -8.07 2.18
N VAL A 188 -2.19 -7.98 3.46
CA VAL A 188 -2.86 -7.14 4.46
C VAL A 188 -1.85 -6.16 5.01
N ASP A 189 -1.91 -4.91 4.54
CA ASP A 189 -1.03 -3.82 4.97
C ASP A 189 -1.71 -3.05 6.11
N ILE A 190 -1.28 -3.32 7.33
CA ILE A 190 -1.82 -2.65 8.53
C ILE A 190 -0.96 -1.41 8.83
N GLY A 191 -1.40 -0.28 8.34
CA GLY A 191 -0.81 1.02 8.64
C GLY A 191 -1.25 1.58 10.00
N PRO A 192 -0.80 2.80 10.34
CA PRO A 192 -1.21 3.46 11.58
C PRO A 192 -2.71 3.79 11.64
N ALA A 193 -3.30 4.30 10.55
CA ALA A 193 -4.69 4.79 10.51
C ALA A 193 -5.63 3.95 9.65
N SER A 194 -5.10 3.12 8.76
CA SER A 194 -5.88 2.30 7.81
C SER A 194 -5.23 0.94 7.63
N THR A 195 -6.02 0.00 7.13
CA THR A 195 -5.54 -1.28 6.61
C THR A 195 -5.94 -1.35 5.14
N ASP A 196 -4.96 -1.55 4.29
CA ASP A 196 -5.13 -1.81 2.87
C ASP A 196 -5.01 -3.31 2.60
N ILE A 197 -5.86 -3.83 1.74
CA ILE A 197 -5.93 -5.26 1.43
C ILE A 197 -5.81 -5.40 -0.08
N ALA A 198 -5.03 -6.38 -0.53
CA ALA A 198 -4.89 -6.67 -1.95
C ALA A 198 -4.74 -8.16 -2.22
N VAL A 199 -5.01 -8.56 -3.45
CA VAL A 199 -4.57 -9.85 -3.99
C VAL A 199 -3.46 -9.61 -4.99
N LEU A 200 -2.33 -10.24 -4.72
CA LEU A 200 -1.17 -10.34 -5.61
C LEU A 200 -1.21 -11.70 -6.29
N ASP A 201 -1.22 -11.73 -7.62
CA ASP A 201 -1.20 -12.95 -8.40
C ASP A 201 -0.49 -12.74 -9.73
N GLY A 202 0.43 -13.66 -10.07
CA GLY A 202 1.26 -13.53 -11.26
C GLY A 202 2.14 -12.26 -11.28
N GLY A 203 2.56 -11.78 -10.10
CA GLY A 203 3.38 -10.56 -9.97
C GLY A 203 2.62 -9.24 -10.09
N SER A 204 1.29 -9.28 -10.22
CA SER A 204 0.45 -8.07 -10.36
C SER A 204 -0.65 -8.01 -9.31
N ILE A 205 -0.99 -6.80 -8.86
CA ILE A 205 -2.14 -6.57 -8.00
C ILE A 205 -3.41 -6.75 -8.82
N ARG A 206 -4.29 -7.67 -8.40
CA ARG A 206 -5.53 -8.00 -9.12
C ARG A 206 -6.73 -7.21 -8.62
N VAL A 207 -6.80 -6.98 -7.34
CA VAL A 207 -7.88 -6.26 -6.67
C VAL A 207 -7.37 -5.65 -5.38
N THR A 208 -7.90 -4.50 -5.01
CA THR A 208 -7.62 -3.82 -3.75
C THR A 208 -8.92 -3.56 -2.97
N GLY A 209 -8.80 -3.48 -1.68
CA GLY A 209 -9.82 -3.04 -0.73
C GLY A 209 -9.15 -2.39 0.47
N GLY A 210 -9.93 -1.89 1.41
CA GLY A 210 -9.36 -1.30 2.61
C GLY A 210 -10.39 -0.66 3.51
N LEU A 211 -9.93 -0.31 4.70
CA LEU A 211 -10.78 0.33 5.71
C LEU A 211 -9.97 1.23 6.65
N ALA A 212 -10.63 2.22 7.26
CA ALA A 212 -10.02 3.17 8.19
C ALA A 212 -9.87 2.55 9.60
N ILE A 213 -9.16 1.43 9.70
CA ILE A 213 -8.76 0.78 10.95
C ILE A 213 -7.28 0.46 10.82
N GLY A 214 -6.48 0.82 11.81
CA GLY A 214 -5.05 0.56 11.84
C GLY A 214 -4.50 0.49 13.25
N GLY A 215 -3.18 0.54 13.38
CA GLY A 215 -2.49 0.40 14.65
C GLY A 215 -2.89 1.41 15.73
N ASN A 216 -3.32 2.62 15.33
CA ASN A 216 -3.83 3.63 16.27
C ASN A 216 -5.20 3.25 16.83
N THR A 217 -6.08 2.66 16.00
CA THR A 217 -7.37 2.12 16.46
C THR A 217 -7.15 1.01 17.49
N PHE A 218 -6.22 0.10 17.25
CA PHE A 218 -5.86 -0.94 18.20
C PHE A 218 -5.39 -0.37 19.55
N THR A 219 -4.56 0.68 19.52
CA THR A 219 -4.12 1.35 20.74
C THR A 219 -5.29 1.96 21.51
N LEU A 220 -6.22 2.64 20.82
CA LEU A 220 -7.42 3.21 21.41
C LEU A 220 -8.34 2.15 22.01
N ASP A 221 -8.53 1.01 21.32
CA ASP A 221 -9.37 -0.09 21.79
C ASP A 221 -8.82 -0.68 23.09
N ILE A 222 -7.49 -0.91 23.14
CA ILE A 222 -6.82 -1.38 24.37
C ILE A 222 -6.94 -0.35 25.51
N ALA A 223 -6.69 0.92 25.21
CA ALA A 223 -6.77 2.00 26.20
C ALA A 223 -8.16 2.08 26.83
N LYS A 224 -9.21 2.06 26.02
CA LYS A 224 -10.61 2.07 26.46
C LYS A 224 -10.97 0.83 27.30
N LYS A 225 -10.61 -0.34 26.82
CA LYS A 225 -10.95 -1.63 27.46
C LYS A 225 -10.28 -1.82 28.81
N LEU A 226 -9.03 -1.37 28.92
CA LEU A 226 -8.21 -1.55 30.11
C LEU A 226 -8.23 -0.35 31.06
N GLY A 227 -8.76 0.80 30.62
CA GLY A 227 -8.76 2.05 31.39
C GLY A 227 -7.34 2.60 31.63
N VAL A 228 -6.44 2.52 30.64
CA VAL A 228 -5.05 2.95 30.73
C VAL A 228 -4.76 4.09 29.75
N ALA A 229 -3.68 4.85 30.02
CA ALA A 229 -3.19 5.89 29.11
C ALA A 229 -2.77 5.30 27.75
N LEU A 230 -2.80 6.11 26.69
CA LEU A 230 -2.48 5.69 25.33
C LEU A 230 -1.06 5.12 25.21
N GLU A 231 -0.08 5.71 25.87
CA GLU A 231 1.29 5.21 25.88
C GLU A 231 1.38 3.80 26.44
N ASN A 232 0.69 3.54 27.56
CA ASN A 232 0.65 2.20 28.18
C ASN A 232 -0.09 1.19 27.27
N ALA A 233 -1.18 1.63 26.65
CA ALA A 233 -1.90 0.80 25.68
C ALA A 233 -1.04 0.46 24.47
N HIS A 234 -0.27 1.43 23.95
CA HIS A 234 0.68 1.21 22.87
C HIS A 234 1.76 0.21 23.26
N GLN A 235 2.36 0.34 24.44
CA GLN A 235 3.34 -0.62 24.96
C GLN A 235 2.74 -2.04 25.09
N LEU A 236 1.53 -2.17 25.64
CA LEU A 236 0.84 -3.45 25.74
C LEU A 236 0.59 -4.06 24.35
N LYS A 237 0.20 -3.26 23.35
CA LYS A 237 0.03 -3.71 21.99
C LYS A 237 1.33 -4.26 21.40
N VAL A 238 2.42 -3.51 21.53
CA VAL A 238 3.71 -3.86 20.91
C VAL A 238 4.40 -5.03 21.62
N LEU A 239 4.33 -5.09 22.95
CA LEU A 239 5.02 -6.12 23.73
C LEU A 239 4.23 -7.44 23.85
N ASN A 240 2.92 -7.35 23.97
CA ASN A 240 2.07 -8.50 24.23
C ASN A 240 1.20 -8.87 23.01
N GLY A 241 0.59 -7.89 22.37
CA GLY A 241 -0.31 -8.10 21.24
C GLY A 241 -1.35 -9.18 21.51
N LEU A 242 -1.43 -10.16 20.63
CA LEU A 242 -2.34 -11.30 20.72
C LEU A 242 -1.68 -12.55 21.34
N ASN A 243 -0.40 -12.47 21.68
CA ASN A 243 0.32 -13.61 22.28
C ASN A 243 -0.18 -13.94 23.69
N ALA A 244 0.04 -15.19 24.10
CA ALA A 244 -0.28 -15.68 25.43
C ALA A 244 0.40 -14.85 26.54
N GLY A 245 -0.36 -14.51 27.59
CA GLY A 245 0.16 -13.76 28.74
C GLY A 245 -0.94 -13.36 29.72
N PRO A 246 -0.58 -12.77 30.88
CA PRO A 246 -1.52 -12.48 31.97
C PRO A 246 -2.67 -11.54 31.61
N ARG A 247 -2.52 -10.75 30.53
CA ARG A 247 -3.53 -9.80 30.03
C ARG A 247 -4.07 -10.16 28.65
N GLN A 248 -3.69 -11.32 28.12
CA GLN A 248 -4.05 -11.76 26.76
C GLN A 248 -5.55 -11.68 26.49
N GLU A 249 -6.38 -12.27 27.36
CA GLU A 249 -7.83 -12.29 27.18
C GLU A 249 -8.43 -10.88 27.11
N LYS A 250 -7.93 -9.96 27.92
CA LYS A 250 -8.42 -8.57 27.91
C LYS A 250 -7.97 -7.83 26.66
N ILE A 251 -6.71 -8.02 26.23
CA ILE A 251 -6.18 -7.40 25.00
C ILE A 251 -6.88 -7.96 23.79
N LYS A 252 -7.01 -9.30 23.69
CA LYS A 252 -7.74 -9.98 22.62
C LYS A 252 -9.18 -9.47 22.51
N SER A 253 -9.90 -9.46 23.66
CA SER A 253 -11.28 -8.95 23.70
C SER A 253 -11.39 -7.44 23.34
N ALA A 254 -10.34 -6.64 23.57
CA ALA A 254 -10.29 -5.25 23.13
C ALA A 254 -10.15 -5.13 21.62
N LEU A 255 -9.29 -5.95 21.02
CA LEU A 255 -8.94 -5.89 19.60
C LEU A 255 -9.95 -6.60 18.69
N GLU A 256 -10.71 -7.55 19.23
CA GLU A 256 -11.61 -8.41 18.47
C GLU A 256 -12.56 -7.66 17.53
N PRO A 257 -13.24 -6.56 17.94
CA PRO A 257 -14.14 -5.84 17.04
C PRO A 257 -13.41 -5.21 15.83
N SER A 258 -12.21 -4.67 16.04
CA SER A 258 -11.43 -4.05 14.97
C SER A 258 -10.81 -5.11 14.05
N LEU A 259 -10.31 -6.20 14.60
CA LEU A 259 -9.78 -7.33 13.83
C LEU A 259 -10.87 -8.02 13.00
N GLU A 260 -12.08 -8.21 13.57
CA GLU A 260 -13.20 -8.80 12.82
C GLU A 260 -13.61 -7.93 11.62
N ARG A 261 -13.59 -6.61 11.75
CA ARG A 261 -13.85 -5.71 10.63
C ARG A 261 -12.79 -5.84 9.53
N ILE A 262 -11.51 -5.98 9.91
CA ILE A 262 -10.43 -6.26 8.94
C ILE A 262 -10.68 -7.60 8.26
N MET A 263 -11.08 -8.63 9.02
CA MET A 263 -11.40 -9.94 8.48
C MET A 263 -12.59 -9.94 7.51
N VAL A 264 -13.64 -9.18 7.81
CA VAL A 264 -14.81 -9.03 6.93
C VAL A 264 -14.37 -8.43 5.59
N GLU A 265 -13.56 -7.36 5.61
CA GLU A 265 -13.07 -6.75 4.38
C GLU A 265 -12.09 -7.68 3.64
N THR A 266 -11.22 -8.39 4.35
CA THR A 266 -10.33 -9.40 3.76
C THR A 266 -11.13 -10.48 3.02
N ARG A 267 -12.14 -11.04 3.66
CA ARG A 267 -13.03 -12.07 3.03
C ARG A 267 -13.78 -11.51 1.81
N LYS A 268 -14.15 -10.24 1.82
CA LYS A 268 -14.80 -9.58 0.68
C LYS A 268 -13.88 -9.49 -0.51
N VAL A 269 -12.61 -9.07 -0.29
CA VAL A 269 -11.58 -9.01 -1.34
C VAL A 269 -11.28 -10.41 -1.88
N MET A 270 -11.12 -11.41 -0.99
CA MET A 270 -10.92 -12.82 -1.37
C MET A 270 -12.06 -13.34 -2.24
N ARG A 271 -13.31 -13.10 -1.83
CA ARG A 271 -14.49 -13.54 -2.57
C ARG A 271 -14.51 -12.92 -3.97
N TYR A 272 -14.28 -11.61 -4.05
CA TYR A 272 -14.23 -10.92 -5.35
C TYR A 272 -13.19 -11.54 -6.28
N TYR A 273 -11.99 -11.83 -5.78
CA TYR A 273 -10.95 -12.48 -6.55
C TYR A 273 -11.38 -13.89 -7.00
N ASN A 274 -11.86 -14.71 -6.08
CA ASN A 274 -12.25 -16.09 -6.39
C ASN A 274 -13.40 -16.15 -7.41
N ASP A 275 -14.38 -15.26 -7.30
CA ASP A 275 -15.59 -15.28 -8.13
C ASP A 275 -15.37 -14.66 -9.52
N ARG A 276 -14.34 -13.81 -9.68
CA ARG A 276 -14.19 -12.97 -10.88
C ARG A 276 -12.83 -13.04 -11.58
N LEU A 277 -11.76 -13.41 -10.88
CA LEU A 277 -10.40 -13.20 -11.35
C LEU A 277 -9.48 -14.42 -11.22
N SER A 278 -9.92 -15.48 -10.57
CA SER A 278 -8.99 -16.55 -10.14
C SER A 278 -8.61 -17.54 -11.24
N ASP A 279 -9.36 -17.64 -12.35
CA ASP A 279 -9.13 -18.66 -13.39
C ASP A 279 -8.81 -20.05 -12.80
N ASP A 280 -9.58 -20.49 -11.80
CA ASP A 280 -9.39 -21.72 -11.00
C ASP A 280 -8.14 -21.72 -10.09
N ARG A 281 -7.36 -20.65 -10.04
CA ARG A 281 -6.24 -20.49 -9.09
C ARG A 281 -6.78 -20.18 -7.69
N LYS A 282 -6.28 -20.88 -6.70
CA LYS A 282 -6.68 -20.65 -5.29
C LYS A 282 -5.69 -19.75 -4.60
N LEU A 283 -6.20 -18.92 -3.70
CA LEU A 283 -5.36 -18.16 -2.76
C LEU A 283 -4.63 -19.14 -1.85
N GLU A 284 -3.31 -19.03 -1.75
CA GLU A 284 -2.46 -20.00 -1.07
C GLU A 284 -1.88 -19.50 0.25
N GLN A 285 -1.69 -18.19 0.39
CA GLN A 285 -1.13 -17.58 1.58
C GLN A 285 -1.63 -16.16 1.81
N LEU A 286 -1.40 -15.68 3.04
CA LEU A 286 -1.60 -14.28 3.41
C LEU A 286 -0.30 -13.70 3.96
N LEU A 287 0.08 -12.54 3.47
CA LEU A 287 1.22 -11.77 3.95
C LEU A 287 0.73 -10.52 4.69
N VAL A 288 1.14 -10.37 5.94
CA VAL A 288 0.89 -9.16 6.72
C VAL A 288 2.10 -8.25 6.61
N VAL A 289 1.86 -7.01 6.24
CA VAL A 289 2.88 -5.95 6.13
C VAL A 289 2.44 -4.69 6.89
N GLY A 290 3.23 -3.62 6.80
CA GLY A 290 2.95 -2.36 7.49
C GLY A 290 3.37 -2.36 8.95
N SER A 291 3.28 -1.19 9.60
CA SER A 291 3.72 -1.03 11.00
C SER A 291 2.88 -1.85 12.00
N GLY A 292 1.62 -2.11 11.68
CA GLY A 292 0.74 -2.95 12.49
C GLY A 292 1.08 -4.44 12.46
N SER A 293 1.86 -4.90 11.48
CA SER A 293 2.33 -6.28 11.39
C SER A 293 3.29 -6.66 12.54
N ASN A 294 3.90 -5.67 13.19
CA ASN A 294 4.77 -5.87 14.36
C ASN A 294 3.99 -6.26 15.63
N MET A 295 2.67 -6.26 15.60
CA MET A 295 1.88 -6.72 16.75
C MET A 295 2.04 -8.23 16.92
N PRO A 296 2.56 -8.70 18.10
CA PRO A 296 2.77 -10.13 18.33
C PRO A 296 1.50 -10.94 18.15
N GLY A 297 1.60 -12.10 17.48
CA GLY A 297 0.49 -13.03 17.26
C GLY A 297 -0.44 -12.68 16.09
N ILE A 298 -0.20 -11.59 15.34
CA ILE A 298 -1.09 -11.17 14.26
C ILE A 298 -1.12 -12.19 13.09
N GLY A 299 0.00 -12.77 12.73
CA GLY A 299 0.06 -13.81 11.68
C GLY A 299 -0.72 -15.07 12.09
N GLU A 300 -0.56 -15.52 13.33
CA GLU A 300 -1.32 -16.65 13.86
C GLU A 300 -2.83 -16.38 13.90
N TYR A 301 -3.22 -15.15 14.26
CA TYR A 301 -4.62 -14.74 14.22
C TYR A 301 -5.22 -14.93 12.83
N PHE A 302 -4.56 -14.42 11.78
CA PHE A 302 -5.03 -14.58 10.40
C PHE A 302 -5.02 -16.05 9.96
N THR A 303 -3.99 -16.81 10.33
CA THR A 303 -3.92 -18.26 10.03
C THR A 303 -5.16 -18.98 10.56
N ASN A 304 -5.50 -18.75 11.83
CA ASN A 304 -6.64 -19.40 12.47
C ASN A 304 -7.98 -18.93 11.94
N ALA A 305 -8.11 -17.63 11.64
CA ALA A 305 -9.36 -17.01 11.19
C ALA A 305 -9.70 -17.34 9.73
N LEU A 306 -8.70 -17.59 8.89
CA LEU A 306 -8.89 -17.90 7.46
C LEU A 306 -8.64 -19.36 7.09
N VAL A 307 -8.09 -20.16 8.02
CA VAL A 307 -7.65 -21.55 7.77
C VAL A 307 -6.70 -21.59 6.57
N MET A 308 -5.77 -20.63 6.53
CA MET A 308 -4.82 -20.43 5.45
C MET A 308 -3.48 -20.00 6.05
N PRO A 309 -2.32 -20.44 5.52
CA PRO A 309 -1.03 -19.97 5.98
C PRO A 309 -0.95 -18.43 5.94
N ALA A 310 -0.73 -17.82 7.10
CA ALA A 310 -0.54 -16.38 7.19
C ALA A 310 0.72 -16.07 8.00
N ARG A 311 1.54 -15.16 7.51
CA ARG A 311 2.78 -14.73 8.17
C ARG A 311 3.05 -13.25 7.95
N VAL A 312 3.86 -12.69 8.81
CA VAL A 312 4.43 -11.36 8.58
C VAL A 312 5.48 -11.49 7.48
N ALA A 313 5.36 -10.67 6.45
CA ALA A 313 6.36 -10.60 5.40
C ALA A 313 7.66 -10.00 5.94
N SER A 314 8.79 -10.47 5.42
CA SER A 314 10.11 -9.98 5.80
C SER A 314 10.93 -9.57 4.57
N PRO A 315 10.49 -8.52 3.85
CA PRO A 315 11.15 -8.08 2.63
C PRO A 315 12.58 -7.61 2.85
N TRP A 316 12.93 -7.30 4.10
CA TRP A 316 14.24 -6.81 4.51
C TRP A 316 15.31 -7.90 4.61
N GLN A 317 14.95 -9.18 4.56
CA GLN A 317 15.92 -10.29 4.67
C GLN A 317 17.00 -10.30 3.56
N LYS A 318 16.76 -9.59 2.46
CA LYS A 318 17.71 -9.44 1.35
C LYS A 318 18.44 -8.10 1.36
N LEU A 319 18.11 -7.19 2.28
CA LEU A 319 18.78 -5.90 2.43
C LEU A 319 19.91 -6.01 3.47
N ASP A 320 21.12 -5.59 3.09
CA ASP A 320 22.25 -5.40 3.96
C ASP A 320 22.34 -3.94 4.43
#